data_83e4fc81e6c76ff23ae58b86dbe75a0f
#
_entry.id   83e4fc81e6c76ff23ae58b86dbe75a0f
#
_cell.length_a   1.000
_cell.length_b   1.000
_cell.length_c   1.000
_cell.angle_alpha   90.00
_cell.angle_beta   90.00
_cell.angle_gamma   90.00
#
_symmetry.space_group_name_H-M   'P 1'
#
loop_
_entity.id
_entity.type
_entity.pdbx_description
1 polymer ?
#
loop_
_entity_poly.entity_id
_entity_poly.type
_entity_poly.pdbx_seq_one_letter_code
_entity_poly.pdbx_strand_id
1 'polypeptide(L)'
;MGQNHPFDKATQLTEETPGVYKGHTYEKYANMIGPFGGVIASTLLRAVLEHPERLGEPAALTINYAAPVADGDFNIKATPTRTNRSTQHWYIVLSQNAKTVITGTAVTAQRRDTWSTTEIAFPNVPAAENVALPSIEGAPPWLQNYDIRIIKGAPLALSQTQSNNAHDSTTLQWIQDNPKRNLDFLSLTSICDAFFPRIWVRREKMVPIGTVSLTIYFHADSETLKMLRFHQ
;
A
#
# COMPACT_ATOMS: atom_id res chain seq x y z
N MET A 1 17.51 11.80 6.59
CA MET A 1 16.44 11.77 7.62
C MET A 1 15.48 10.66 7.23
N GLY A 2 15.43 9.50 7.90
CA GLY A 2 14.48 8.46 7.55
C GLY A 2 14.69 7.07 8.14
N GLN A 3 15.83 6.72 8.64
CA GLN A 3 16.10 5.33 9.06
C GLN A 3 15.39 4.87 10.36
N ASN A 4 14.57 5.70 11.00
CA ASN A 4 13.93 5.37 12.28
C ASN A 4 12.40 5.22 12.20
N HIS A 5 11.76 5.52 11.05
CA HIS A 5 10.32 5.37 10.93
C HIS A 5 9.93 3.88 10.84
N PRO A 6 8.86 3.41 11.51
CA PRO A 6 8.43 2.01 11.45
C PRO A 6 8.23 1.49 10.02
N PHE A 7 7.65 2.30 9.14
CA PHE A 7 7.44 1.97 7.74
C PHE A 7 8.75 1.74 6.97
N ASP A 8 9.76 2.60 7.20
CA ASP A 8 11.04 2.45 6.51
C ASP A 8 11.77 1.18 6.96
N LYS A 9 11.64 0.81 8.24
CA LYS A 9 12.14 -0.47 8.76
C LYS A 9 11.40 -1.66 8.17
N ALA A 10 10.07 -1.58 8.08
CA ALA A 10 9.23 -2.66 7.57
C ALA A 10 9.44 -2.95 6.08
N THR A 11 9.87 -1.95 5.32
CA THR A 11 10.14 -2.07 3.87
C THR A 11 11.63 -2.16 3.54
N GLN A 12 12.52 -2.21 4.54
CA GLN A 12 13.97 -2.25 4.33
C GLN A 12 14.39 -3.50 3.56
N LEU A 13 15.28 -3.30 2.59
CA LEU A 13 15.87 -4.36 1.79
C LEU A 13 17.40 -4.28 1.88
N THR A 14 18.04 -5.43 1.75
CA THR A 14 19.50 -5.56 1.57
C THR A 14 19.74 -6.20 0.22
N GLU A 15 20.44 -5.50 -0.66
CA GLU A 15 20.81 -6.03 -1.97
C GLU A 15 21.90 -7.08 -1.81
N GLU A 16 21.68 -8.29 -2.33
CA GLU A 16 22.66 -9.38 -2.35
C GLU A 16 23.42 -9.41 -3.68
N THR A 17 22.70 -9.22 -4.76
CA THR A 17 23.24 -9.05 -6.12
C THR A 17 22.30 -8.10 -6.87
N PRO A 18 22.71 -7.50 -8.00
CA PRO A 18 21.86 -6.58 -8.73
C PRO A 18 20.47 -7.14 -9.00
N GLY A 19 19.45 -6.47 -8.47
CA GLY A 19 18.05 -6.86 -8.60
C GLY A 19 17.59 -8.02 -7.71
N VAL A 20 18.45 -8.55 -6.82
CA VAL A 20 18.09 -9.58 -5.83
C VAL A 20 18.29 -9.02 -4.44
N TYR A 21 17.24 -9.03 -3.67
CA TYR A 21 17.16 -8.41 -2.36
C TYR A 21 16.69 -9.40 -1.29
N LYS A 22 17.23 -9.26 -0.09
CA LYS A 22 16.74 -9.90 1.12
C LYS A 22 15.96 -8.89 1.95
N GLY A 23 14.79 -9.30 2.45
CA GLY A 23 13.97 -8.55 3.39
C GLY A 23 13.56 -9.42 4.57
N HIS A 24 12.94 -8.80 5.57
CA HIS A 24 12.42 -9.46 6.75
C HIS A 24 11.06 -8.85 7.12
N THR A 25 10.13 -9.66 7.59
CA THR A 25 8.84 -9.17 8.10
C THR A 25 9.05 -8.35 9.37
N TYR A 26 8.19 -7.36 9.59
CA TYR A 26 8.30 -6.51 10.77
C TYR A 26 7.02 -6.59 11.61
N GLU A 27 7.16 -7.02 12.87
CA GLU A 27 6.04 -7.30 13.78
C GLU A 27 5.03 -6.17 13.90
N LYS A 28 5.48 -4.90 13.82
CA LYS A 28 4.57 -3.74 13.87
C LYS A 28 3.61 -3.66 12.68
N TYR A 29 3.90 -4.35 11.59
CA TYR A 29 3.03 -4.47 10.42
C TYR A 29 2.38 -5.85 10.31
N ALA A 30 2.36 -6.62 11.38
CA ALA A 30 1.63 -7.88 11.40
C ALA A 30 0.11 -7.66 11.23
N ASN A 31 -0.52 -8.57 10.49
CA ASN A 31 -1.96 -8.67 10.33
C ASN A 31 -2.45 -9.97 10.99
N MET A 32 -3.70 -10.35 10.79
CA MET A 32 -4.29 -11.60 11.31
C MET A 32 -3.57 -12.84 10.78
N ILE A 33 -3.07 -12.80 9.55
CA ILE A 33 -2.29 -13.87 8.93
C ILE A 33 -1.12 -13.21 8.19
N GLY A 34 0.10 -13.36 8.75
CA GLY A 34 1.30 -12.76 8.19
C GLY A 34 1.30 -11.22 8.24
N PRO A 35 2.19 -10.57 7.49
CA PRO A 35 2.27 -9.11 7.43
C PRO A 35 1.11 -8.49 6.63
N PHE A 36 0.85 -7.21 6.87
CA PHE A 36 -0.10 -6.42 6.10
C PHE A 36 0.29 -6.39 4.61
N GLY A 37 -0.70 -6.67 3.73
CA GLY A 37 -0.46 -6.79 2.29
C GLY A 37 0.10 -5.51 1.65
N GLY A 38 -0.34 -4.34 2.12
CA GLY A 38 0.13 -3.05 1.64
C GLY A 38 1.62 -2.82 1.90
N VAL A 39 2.15 -3.20 3.08
CA VAL A 39 3.60 -3.07 3.36
C VAL A 39 4.41 -4.02 2.48
N ILE A 40 3.89 -5.21 2.20
CA ILE A 40 4.55 -6.16 1.30
C ILE A 40 4.55 -5.63 -0.14
N ALA A 41 3.42 -5.09 -0.64
CA ALA A 41 3.36 -4.45 -1.95
C ALA A 41 4.38 -3.31 -2.08
N SER A 42 4.51 -2.49 -1.02
CA SER A 42 5.51 -1.42 -0.95
C SER A 42 6.94 -1.97 -0.99
N THR A 43 7.21 -3.08 -0.33
CA THR A 43 8.53 -3.72 -0.33
C THR A 43 8.89 -4.27 -1.72
N LEU A 44 7.91 -4.82 -2.47
CA LEU A 44 8.14 -5.22 -3.85
C LEU A 44 8.41 -4.00 -4.75
N LEU A 45 7.68 -2.90 -4.57
CA LEU A 45 7.95 -1.66 -5.29
C LEU A 45 9.33 -1.10 -4.93
N ARG A 46 9.75 -1.17 -3.66
CA ARG A 46 11.09 -0.75 -3.22
C ARG A 46 12.20 -1.46 -4.00
N ALA A 47 12.08 -2.77 -4.22
CA ALA A 47 13.05 -3.53 -5.00
C ALA A 47 13.21 -3.00 -6.44
N VAL A 48 12.12 -2.50 -7.04
CA VAL A 48 12.17 -1.82 -8.34
C VAL A 48 12.82 -0.44 -8.21
N LEU A 49 12.45 0.34 -7.17
CA LEU A 49 12.96 1.70 -6.98
C LEU A 49 14.45 1.74 -6.65
N GLU A 50 14.97 0.74 -5.97
CA GLU A 50 16.39 0.62 -5.59
C GLU A 50 17.23 -0.08 -6.67
N HIS A 51 16.59 -0.65 -7.72
CA HIS A 51 17.31 -1.34 -8.78
C HIS A 51 18.23 -0.37 -9.56
N PRO A 52 19.53 -0.72 -9.76
CA PRO A 52 20.51 0.17 -10.39
C PRO A 52 20.15 0.58 -11.83
N GLU A 53 19.43 -0.27 -12.56
CA GLU A 53 19.02 0.00 -13.94
C GLU A 53 17.66 0.72 -14.06
N ARG A 54 17.07 1.16 -12.96
CA ARG A 54 15.74 1.76 -12.98
C ARG A 54 15.69 3.03 -13.83
N LEU A 55 14.70 3.06 -14.73
CA LEU A 55 14.36 4.21 -15.56
C LEU A 55 13.09 4.90 -15.04
N GLY A 56 13.19 6.16 -14.64
CA GLY A 56 12.04 7.00 -14.31
C GLY A 56 11.36 6.62 -12.99
N GLU A 57 10.08 6.96 -12.85
CA GLU A 57 9.25 6.80 -11.67
C GLU A 57 8.13 5.78 -11.90
N PRO A 58 7.53 5.21 -10.84
CA PRO A 58 6.41 4.29 -10.99
C PRO A 58 5.23 4.92 -11.73
N ALA A 59 4.69 4.18 -12.70
CA ALA A 59 3.46 4.50 -13.41
C ALA A 59 2.34 3.49 -13.09
N ALA A 60 2.70 2.21 -12.93
CA ALA A 60 1.76 1.17 -12.54
C ALA A 60 2.46 0.07 -11.75
N LEU A 61 1.70 -0.58 -10.87
CA LEU A 61 2.11 -1.75 -10.10
C LEU A 61 0.94 -2.72 -10.01
N THR A 62 1.17 -4.00 -10.30
CA THR A 62 0.21 -5.07 -10.05
C THR A 62 0.88 -6.15 -9.21
N ILE A 63 0.26 -6.53 -8.11
CA ILE A 63 0.72 -7.56 -7.19
C ILE A 63 -0.31 -8.69 -7.14
N ASN A 64 0.14 -9.94 -7.22
CA ASN A 64 -0.68 -11.13 -7.05
C ASN A 64 -0.21 -11.88 -5.80
N TYR A 65 -1.07 -11.97 -4.80
CA TYR A 65 -0.83 -12.66 -3.54
C TYR A 65 -1.20 -14.15 -3.71
N ALA A 66 -0.23 -14.95 -4.20
CA ALA A 66 -0.46 -16.36 -4.51
C ALA A 66 -0.48 -17.25 -3.25
N ALA A 67 0.21 -16.81 -2.18
CA ALA A 67 0.21 -17.46 -0.88
C ALA A 67 0.47 -16.44 0.23
N PRO A 68 0.09 -16.73 1.50
CA PRO A 68 0.45 -15.90 2.65
C PRO A 68 1.97 -15.81 2.81
N VAL A 69 2.47 -14.63 3.13
CA VAL A 69 3.86 -14.43 3.59
C VAL A 69 3.93 -14.80 5.05
N ALA A 70 4.81 -15.75 5.40
CA ALA A 70 5.06 -16.11 6.79
C ALA A 70 6.02 -15.11 7.46
N ASP A 71 5.99 -15.06 8.80
CA ASP A 71 6.97 -14.27 9.54
C ASP A 71 8.39 -14.76 9.29
N GLY A 72 9.31 -13.83 9.13
CA GLY A 72 10.73 -14.10 8.92
C GLY A 72 11.29 -13.53 7.63
N ASP A 73 12.39 -14.11 7.18
CA ASP A 73 13.13 -13.68 5.98
C ASP A 73 12.39 -14.05 4.70
N PHE A 74 12.55 -13.20 3.69
CA PHE A 74 12.10 -13.45 2.32
C PHE A 74 13.11 -12.87 1.32
N ASN A 75 13.06 -13.37 0.09
CA ASN A 75 13.85 -12.84 -1.01
C ASN A 75 12.94 -12.20 -2.06
N ILE A 76 13.38 -11.08 -2.62
CA ILE A 76 12.72 -10.42 -3.74
C ILE A 76 13.69 -10.38 -4.92
N LYS A 77 13.21 -10.78 -6.09
CA LYS A 77 13.89 -10.59 -7.36
C LYS A 77 13.07 -9.64 -8.22
N ALA A 78 13.65 -8.48 -8.55
CA ALA A 78 13.10 -7.52 -9.51
C ALA A 78 13.92 -7.62 -10.81
N THR A 79 13.25 -7.87 -11.92
CA THR A 79 13.89 -8.06 -13.22
C THR A 79 13.30 -7.09 -14.24
N PRO A 80 14.10 -6.21 -14.85
CA PRO A 80 13.64 -5.41 -15.98
C PRO A 80 13.43 -6.33 -17.20
N THR A 81 12.18 -6.49 -17.63
CA THR A 81 11.83 -7.36 -18.76
C THR A 81 11.97 -6.64 -20.09
N ARG A 82 11.77 -5.33 -20.10
CA ARG A 82 11.93 -4.48 -21.29
C ARG A 82 12.20 -3.05 -20.87
N THR A 83 13.27 -2.47 -21.43
CA THR A 83 13.57 -1.04 -21.34
C THR A 83 13.38 -0.41 -22.71
N ASN A 84 12.49 0.59 -22.79
CA ASN A 84 12.26 1.42 -23.96
C ASN A 84 12.86 2.82 -23.72
N ARG A 85 12.69 3.73 -24.66
CA ARG A 85 13.22 5.10 -24.55
C ARG A 85 12.72 5.84 -23.29
N SER A 86 11.47 5.62 -22.85
CA SER A 86 10.84 6.39 -21.77
C SER A 86 10.01 5.53 -20.82
N THR A 87 9.93 4.22 -21.03
CA THR A 87 9.20 3.27 -20.18
C THR A 87 10.03 2.04 -19.93
N GLN A 88 9.88 1.46 -18.77
CA GLN A 88 10.54 0.21 -18.42
C GLN A 88 9.54 -0.72 -17.72
N HIS A 89 9.53 -1.97 -18.13
CA HIS A 89 8.62 -2.99 -17.65
C HIS A 89 9.38 -3.97 -16.76
N TRP A 90 8.75 -4.37 -15.67
CA TRP A 90 9.34 -5.17 -14.60
C TRP A 90 8.53 -6.42 -14.31
N TYR A 91 9.23 -7.50 -13.98
CA TYR A 91 8.67 -8.66 -13.33
C TYR A 91 9.31 -8.82 -11.96
N ILE A 92 8.46 -9.07 -10.93
CA ILE A 92 8.89 -9.09 -9.53
C ILE A 92 8.40 -10.39 -8.92
N VAL A 93 9.27 -11.05 -8.15
CA VAL A 93 8.94 -12.29 -7.43
C VAL A 93 9.39 -12.14 -6.00
N LEU A 94 8.51 -12.42 -5.04
CA LEU A 94 8.86 -12.64 -3.65
C LEU A 94 8.77 -14.12 -3.35
N SER A 95 9.80 -14.66 -2.73
CA SER A 95 9.90 -16.08 -2.36
C SER A 95 10.31 -16.26 -0.91
N GLN A 96 9.78 -17.30 -0.28
CA GLN A 96 10.18 -17.81 1.04
C GLN A 96 10.43 -19.31 0.93
N ASN A 97 11.50 -19.81 1.57
CA ASN A 97 11.85 -21.22 1.57
C ASN A 97 11.88 -21.81 0.15
N ALA A 98 12.47 -21.07 -0.80
CA ALA A 98 12.55 -21.40 -2.23
C ALA A 98 11.21 -21.58 -2.94
N LYS A 99 10.07 -21.14 -2.34
CA LYS A 99 8.75 -21.15 -2.96
C LYS A 99 8.31 -19.73 -3.27
N THR A 100 7.78 -19.51 -4.46
CA THR A 100 7.14 -18.23 -4.82
C THR A 100 5.85 -18.07 -4.01
N VAL A 101 5.73 -16.94 -3.31
CA VAL A 101 4.54 -16.58 -2.55
C VAL A 101 3.81 -15.37 -3.13
N ILE A 102 4.56 -14.46 -3.77
CA ILE A 102 3.97 -13.30 -4.46
C ILE A 102 4.65 -13.10 -5.80
N THR A 103 3.87 -12.71 -6.81
CA THR A 103 4.37 -12.21 -8.09
C THR A 103 3.84 -10.82 -8.35
N GLY A 104 4.57 -10.04 -9.12
CA GLY A 104 4.11 -8.72 -9.53
C GLY A 104 4.70 -8.27 -10.85
N THR A 105 4.07 -7.26 -11.41
CA THR A 105 4.59 -6.49 -12.54
C THR A 105 4.55 -5.01 -12.20
N ALA A 106 5.54 -4.26 -12.70
CA ALA A 106 5.53 -2.82 -12.60
C ALA A 106 5.89 -2.18 -13.94
N VAL A 107 5.45 -0.94 -14.09
CA VAL A 107 5.90 -0.05 -15.16
C VAL A 107 6.48 1.18 -14.51
N THR A 108 7.71 1.50 -14.84
CA THR A 108 8.32 2.80 -14.53
C THR A 108 8.45 3.64 -15.80
N ALA A 109 8.35 4.95 -15.68
CA ALA A 109 8.36 5.85 -16.81
C ALA A 109 9.03 7.19 -16.48
N GLN A 110 9.69 7.77 -17.48
CA GLN A 110 10.08 9.17 -17.42
C GLN A 110 8.82 10.04 -17.58
N ARG A 111 8.51 10.82 -16.56
CA ARG A 111 7.37 11.75 -16.60
C ARG A 111 7.65 12.84 -17.62
N ARG A 112 6.62 13.28 -18.30
CA ARG A 112 6.66 14.35 -19.30
C ARG A 112 5.54 15.32 -19.00
N ASP A 113 5.79 16.58 -19.27
CA ASP A 113 4.72 17.57 -19.33
C ASP A 113 3.81 17.24 -20.52
N THR A 114 2.54 17.01 -20.23
CA THR A 114 1.53 16.61 -21.21
C THR A 114 0.15 17.02 -20.73
N TRP A 115 -0.80 17.05 -21.64
CA TRP A 115 -2.19 17.32 -21.33
C TRP A 115 -2.72 16.30 -20.31
N SER A 116 -3.41 16.80 -19.29
CA SER A 116 -4.11 15.98 -18.31
C SER A 116 -5.44 16.62 -17.90
N THR A 117 -6.40 15.80 -17.51
CA THR A 117 -7.68 16.23 -16.96
C THR A 117 -8.21 15.24 -15.95
N THR A 118 -9.03 15.72 -15.03
CA THR A 118 -9.78 14.89 -14.09
C THR A 118 -11.25 15.26 -14.21
N GLU A 119 -12.08 14.34 -14.69
CA GLU A 119 -13.50 14.56 -14.89
C GLU A 119 -14.31 14.29 -13.62
N ILE A 120 -13.78 13.51 -12.69
CA ILE A 120 -14.45 13.17 -11.43
C ILE A 120 -14.08 14.24 -10.39
N ALA A 121 -15.11 14.90 -9.85
CA ALA A 121 -14.92 15.84 -8.75
C ALA A 121 -14.53 15.11 -7.46
N PHE A 122 -13.64 15.73 -6.68
CA PHE A 122 -13.36 15.27 -5.33
C PHE A 122 -14.66 15.31 -4.49
N PRO A 123 -14.95 14.25 -3.71
CA PRO A 123 -16.17 14.21 -2.92
C PRO A 123 -16.19 15.33 -1.86
N ASN A 124 -17.37 15.91 -1.63
CA ASN A 124 -17.53 16.88 -0.54
C ASN A 124 -17.54 16.12 0.80
N VAL A 125 -16.46 16.24 1.55
CA VAL A 125 -16.24 15.54 2.82
C VAL A 125 -15.73 16.51 3.89
N PRO A 126 -15.97 16.22 5.19
CA PRO A 126 -15.35 16.98 6.28
C PRO A 126 -13.83 16.97 6.18
N ALA A 127 -13.18 18.03 6.63
CA ALA A 127 -11.74 18.06 6.78
C ALA A 127 -11.26 16.97 7.77
N ALA A 128 -10.05 16.47 7.60
CA ALA A 128 -9.55 15.31 8.37
C ALA A 128 -9.60 15.55 9.89
N GLU A 129 -9.27 16.75 10.35
CA GLU A 129 -9.28 17.12 11.77
C GLU A 129 -10.68 17.06 12.40
N ASN A 130 -11.74 17.17 11.60
CA ASN A 130 -13.12 17.09 12.03
C ASN A 130 -13.70 15.67 12.03
N VAL A 131 -12.90 14.67 11.64
CA VAL A 131 -13.29 13.26 11.64
C VAL A 131 -12.53 12.51 12.74
N ALA A 132 -13.28 11.91 13.68
CA ALA A 132 -12.69 11.20 14.81
C ALA A 132 -11.88 9.96 14.36
N LEU A 133 -10.83 9.66 15.10
CA LEU A 133 -10.13 8.38 14.99
C LEU A 133 -10.99 7.28 15.62
N PRO A 134 -11.17 6.13 14.96
CA PRO A 134 -11.85 4.98 15.58
C PRO A 134 -10.97 4.38 16.69
N SER A 135 -11.61 3.69 17.65
CA SER A 135 -10.86 2.83 18.56
C SER A 135 -10.27 1.65 17.78
N ILE A 136 -8.99 1.38 17.99
CA ILE A 136 -8.26 0.25 17.39
C ILE A 136 -7.81 -0.76 18.45
N GLU A 137 -8.44 -0.74 19.64
CA GLU A 137 -8.16 -1.71 20.69
C GLU A 137 -8.45 -3.14 20.21
N GLY A 138 -7.48 -4.05 20.39
CA GLY A 138 -7.56 -5.42 19.89
C GLY A 138 -7.42 -5.60 18.37
N ALA A 139 -7.19 -4.51 17.63
CA ALA A 139 -6.97 -4.57 16.19
C ALA A 139 -5.54 -5.05 15.85
N PRO A 140 -5.31 -5.59 14.63
CA PRO A 140 -3.99 -5.99 14.19
C PRO A 140 -2.96 -4.86 14.29
N PRO A 141 -1.68 -5.17 14.61
CA PRO A 141 -0.63 -4.16 14.85
C PRO A 141 -0.44 -3.15 13.73
N TRP A 142 -0.62 -3.53 12.46
CA TRP A 142 -0.44 -2.64 11.33
C TRP A 142 -1.32 -1.38 11.39
N LEU A 143 -2.53 -1.48 11.97
CA LEU A 143 -3.44 -0.34 12.09
C LEU A 143 -2.89 0.79 12.98
N GLN A 144 -2.00 0.48 13.91
CA GLN A 144 -1.35 1.48 14.78
C GLN A 144 -0.35 2.38 14.03
N ASN A 145 0.05 1.96 12.83
CA ASN A 145 1.01 2.69 12.01
C ASN A 145 0.32 3.63 11.00
N TYR A 146 -0.99 3.81 11.12
CA TYR A 146 -1.78 4.74 10.30
C TYR A 146 -2.80 5.48 11.15
N ASP A 147 -3.01 6.76 10.84
CA ASP A 147 -4.20 7.51 11.22
C ASP A 147 -5.26 7.29 10.15
N ILE A 148 -6.26 6.44 10.42
CA ILE A 148 -7.38 6.17 9.52
C ILE A 148 -8.64 6.79 10.09
N ARG A 149 -9.19 7.79 9.40
CA ARG A 149 -10.41 8.50 9.80
C ARG A 149 -11.52 8.17 8.83
N ILE A 150 -12.46 7.34 9.26
CA ILE A 150 -13.52 6.82 8.39
C ILE A 150 -14.68 7.80 8.38
N ILE A 151 -15.01 8.34 7.20
CA ILE A 151 -16.13 9.25 6.97
C ILE A 151 -17.39 8.44 6.66
N LYS A 152 -17.25 7.36 5.85
CA LYS A 152 -18.34 6.51 5.42
C LYS A 152 -17.84 5.07 5.24
N GLY A 153 -18.70 4.10 5.49
CA GLY A 153 -18.42 2.69 5.23
C GLY A 153 -17.49 2.05 6.24
N ALA A 154 -17.60 2.39 7.53
CA ALA A 154 -16.92 1.69 8.60
C ALA A 154 -17.42 0.24 8.69
N PRO A 155 -16.54 -0.74 8.95
CA PRO A 155 -16.95 -2.08 9.34
C PRO A 155 -17.84 -2.04 10.58
N LEU A 156 -18.83 -2.93 10.67
CA LEU A 156 -19.76 -2.97 11.80
C LEU A 156 -19.05 -3.08 13.17
N ALA A 157 -17.94 -3.80 13.22
CA ALA A 157 -17.12 -3.93 14.43
C ALA A 157 -16.47 -2.60 14.89
N LEU A 158 -16.35 -1.61 14.02
CA LEU A 158 -15.79 -0.28 14.33
C LEU A 158 -16.87 0.81 14.35
N SER A 159 -18.10 0.48 14.02
CA SER A 159 -19.24 1.42 14.00
C SER A 159 -19.92 1.45 15.34
N GLN A 160 -19.94 2.61 16.00
CA GLN A 160 -20.71 2.83 17.23
C GLN A 160 -22.22 3.02 16.95
N THR A 161 -22.60 3.22 15.69
CA THR A 161 -23.97 3.38 15.26
C THR A 161 -24.32 2.33 14.23
N GLN A 162 -25.31 1.50 14.51
CA GLN A 162 -25.95 0.65 13.51
C GLN A 162 -26.60 1.55 12.46
N SER A 163 -25.84 1.88 11.42
CA SER A 163 -26.42 2.55 10.27
C SER A 163 -27.26 1.53 9.51
N ASN A 164 -28.57 1.70 9.49
CA ASN A 164 -29.53 0.91 8.70
C ASN A 164 -29.31 0.97 7.18
N ASN A 165 -28.21 1.55 6.71
CA ASN A 165 -27.84 1.65 5.30
C ASN A 165 -26.98 0.47 4.83
N ALA A 166 -27.43 -0.75 5.09
CA ALA A 166 -26.80 -2.00 4.63
C ALA A 166 -26.73 -2.17 3.09
N HIS A 167 -27.11 -1.15 2.32
CA HIS A 167 -27.22 -1.26 0.86
C HIS A 167 -26.04 -0.68 0.08
N ASP A 168 -25.13 0.07 0.72
CA ASP A 168 -24.00 0.74 0.08
C ASP A 168 -22.67 0.29 0.71
N SER A 169 -21.72 -0.15 -0.13
CA SER A 169 -20.38 -0.55 0.28
C SER A 169 -19.32 0.52 -0.02
N THR A 170 -19.73 1.73 -0.34
CA THR A 170 -18.81 2.86 -0.53
C THR A 170 -18.08 3.16 0.75
N THR A 171 -16.75 3.28 0.69
CA THR A 171 -15.93 3.76 1.80
C THR A 171 -15.27 5.08 1.41
N LEU A 172 -15.34 6.03 2.34
CA LEU A 172 -14.60 7.29 2.29
C LEU A 172 -13.80 7.42 3.58
N GLN A 173 -12.52 7.69 3.47
CA GLN A 173 -11.63 7.81 4.63
C GLN A 173 -10.46 8.74 4.34
N TRP A 174 -9.99 9.43 5.38
CA TRP A 174 -8.68 10.04 5.38
C TRP A 174 -7.67 9.06 5.96
N ILE A 175 -6.48 9.00 5.39
CA ILE A 175 -5.42 8.13 5.88
C ILE A 175 -4.05 8.79 5.73
N GLN A 176 -3.20 8.63 6.72
CA GLN A 176 -1.79 9.01 6.70
C GLN A 176 -0.97 8.04 7.54
N ASP A 177 0.35 8.02 7.33
CA ASP A 177 1.27 7.28 8.19
C ASP A 177 1.25 7.83 9.64
N ASN A 178 1.39 6.93 10.60
CA ASN A 178 1.57 7.24 12.02
C ASN A 178 2.83 6.50 12.55
N PRO A 179 3.86 7.19 13.04
CA PRO A 179 4.06 8.65 13.07
C PRO A 179 3.99 9.29 11.69
N LYS A 180 3.70 10.59 11.64
CA LYS A 180 3.60 11.34 10.38
C LYS A 180 4.92 11.30 9.59
N ARG A 181 4.82 11.03 8.30
CA ARG A 181 5.92 11.12 7.33
C ARG A 181 5.45 11.79 6.03
N ASN A 182 6.39 12.23 5.21
CA ASN A 182 6.04 12.73 3.89
C ASN A 182 5.55 11.56 3.02
N LEU A 183 4.50 11.82 2.24
CA LEU A 183 3.98 10.84 1.29
C LEU A 183 5.02 10.62 0.18
N ASP A 184 5.25 9.35 -0.15
CA ASP A 184 6.04 8.91 -1.28
C ASP A 184 5.35 7.71 -1.96
N PHE A 185 5.94 7.18 -3.03
CA PHE A 185 5.37 6.05 -3.76
C PHE A 185 5.20 4.80 -2.89
N LEU A 186 6.09 4.57 -1.92
CA LEU A 186 6.02 3.40 -1.04
C LEU A 186 4.87 3.54 -0.04
N SER A 187 4.78 4.69 0.63
CA SER A 187 3.67 4.98 1.54
C SER A 187 2.33 4.94 0.81
N LEU A 188 2.23 5.59 -0.36
CA LEU A 188 1.01 5.56 -1.18
C LEU A 188 0.62 4.13 -1.56
N THR A 189 1.59 3.29 -1.95
CA THR A 189 1.34 1.87 -2.27
C THR A 189 0.75 1.13 -1.09
N SER A 190 1.30 1.32 0.11
CA SER A 190 0.78 0.70 1.33
C SER A 190 -0.63 1.18 1.67
N ILE A 191 -0.87 2.48 1.55
CA ILE A 191 -2.18 3.10 1.81
C ILE A 191 -3.25 2.58 0.84
N CYS A 192 -2.91 2.25 -0.40
CA CYS A 192 -3.87 1.69 -1.36
C CYS A 192 -4.48 0.35 -0.93
N ASP A 193 -3.82 -0.41 -0.05
CA ASP A 193 -4.35 -1.66 0.52
C ASP A 193 -5.02 -1.47 1.90
N ALA A 194 -5.06 -0.25 2.44
CA ALA A 194 -5.56 0.01 3.80
C ALA A 194 -7.09 0.12 3.90
N PHE A 195 -7.82 -0.29 2.88
CA PHE A 195 -9.28 -0.32 2.92
C PHE A 195 -9.78 -1.63 3.54
N PHE A 196 -10.76 -1.51 4.42
CA PHE A 196 -11.43 -2.69 4.96
C PHE A 196 -12.17 -3.49 3.87
N PRO A 197 -12.26 -4.81 4.02
CA PRO A 197 -13.03 -5.64 3.10
C PRO A 197 -14.47 -5.17 2.96
N ARG A 198 -14.92 -4.92 1.73
CA ARG A 198 -16.26 -4.40 1.45
C ARG A 198 -17.38 -5.29 1.95
N ILE A 199 -17.12 -6.59 2.04
CA ILE A 199 -18.08 -7.55 2.58
C ILE A 199 -18.38 -7.29 4.06
N TRP A 200 -17.43 -6.76 4.84
CA TRP A 200 -17.63 -6.45 6.25
C TRP A 200 -18.48 -5.18 6.46
N VAL A 201 -18.60 -4.34 5.42
CA VAL A 201 -19.51 -3.18 5.42
C VAL A 201 -20.94 -3.60 5.04
N ARG A 202 -21.08 -4.72 4.32
CA ARG A 202 -22.36 -5.19 3.77
C ARG A 202 -23.01 -6.30 4.57
N ARG A 203 -22.25 -7.04 5.34
CA ARG A 203 -22.74 -8.18 6.13
C ARG A 203 -22.54 -7.94 7.60
N GLU A 204 -23.50 -8.34 8.41
CA GLU A 204 -23.43 -8.27 9.88
C GLU A 204 -22.39 -9.23 10.46
N LYS A 205 -21.91 -10.17 9.65
CA LYS A 205 -21.01 -11.23 10.09
C LYS A 205 -19.64 -11.07 9.44
N MET A 206 -18.60 -10.95 10.25
CA MET A 206 -17.22 -11.01 9.78
C MET A 206 -16.93 -12.38 9.16
N VAL A 207 -16.36 -12.38 7.95
CA VAL A 207 -15.94 -13.59 7.26
C VAL A 207 -14.45 -13.49 6.95
N PRO A 208 -13.71 -14.62 6.95
CA PRO A 208 -12.33 -14.63 6.51
C PRO A 208 -12.24 -14.13 5.04
N ILE A 209 -11.27 -13.27 4.78
CA ILE A 209 -11.04 -12.72 3.46
C ILE A 209 -9.57 -12.33 3.32
N GLY A 210 -9.04 -12.41 2.11
CA GLY A 210 -7.69 -11.98 1.77
C GLY A 210 -7.66 -11.31 0.40
N THR A 211 -6.72 -10.41 0.21
CA THR A 211 -6.45 -9.79 -1.08
C THR A 211 -5.80 -10.82 -2.00
N VAL A 212 -6.38 -11.02 -3.18
CA VAL A 212 -5.83 -11.90 -4.23
C VAL A 212 -4.92 -11.13 -5.16
N SER A 213 -5.33 -9.91 -5.52
CA SER A 213 -4.51 -9.02 -6.34
C SER A 213 -4.78 -7.56 -6.01
N LEU A 214 -3.77 -6.72 -6.22
CA LEU A 214 -3.82 -5.27 -6.07
C LEU A 214 -3.19 -4.64 -7.29
N THR A 215 -3.89 -3.71 -7.94
CA THR A 215 -3.35 -2.91 -9.05
C THR A 215 -3.45 -1.43 -8.71
N ILE A 216 -2.35 -0.72 -8.91
CA ILE A 216 -2.21 0.70 -8.61
C ILE A 216 -1.69 1.41 -9.86
N TYR A 217 -2.32 2.53 -10.22
CA TYR A 217 -1.85 3.46 -11.23
C TYR A 217 -1.43 4.77 -10.55
N PHE A 218 -0.18 5.16 -10.72
CA PHE A 218 0.39 6.36 -10.11
C PHE A 218 0.26 7.55 -11.06
N HIS A 219 -0.64 8.47 -10.76
CA HIS A 219 -0.89 9.66 -11.57
C HIS A 219 -0.01 10.85 -11.17
N ALA A 220 0.45 10.90 -9.92
CA ALA A 220 1.34 11.93 -9.40
C ALA A 220 2.82 11.52 -9.56
N ASP A 221 3.69 12.51 -9.71
CA ASP A 221 5.13 12.34 -9.60
C ASP A 221 5.61 12.50 -8.15
N SER A 222 6.90 12.26 -7.90
CA SER A 222 7.49 12.35 -6.56
C SER A 222 7.41 13.75 -5.95
N GLU A 223 7.49 14.81 -6.74
CA GLU A 223 7.40 16.18 -6.24
C GLU A 223 5.97 16.52 -5.82
N THR A 224 4.98 16.13 -6.63
CA THR A 224 3.57 16.27 -6.29
C THR A 224 3.24 15.52 -5.00
N LEU A 225 3.71 14.27 -4.84
CA LEU A 225 3.47 13.48 -3.63
C LEU A 225 4.04 14.16 -2.37
N LYS A 226 5.22 14.77 -2.43
CA LYS A 226 5.81 15.50 -1.31
C LYS A 226 5.00 16.73 -0.90
N MET A 227 4.25 17.33 -1.83
CA MET A 227 3.41 18.50 -1.58
C MET A 227 2.03 18.11 -1.01
N LEU A 228 1.58 16.87 -1.24
CA LEU A 228 0.34 16.36 -0.69
C LEU A 228 0.51 16.16 0.82
N ARG A 229 0.04 17.13 1.59
CA ARG A 229 -0.09 17.03 3.05
C ARG A 229 -1.57 16.91 3.36
N PHE A 230 -1.90 16.23 4.46
CA PHE A 230 -3.17 16.49 5.11
C PHE A 230 -3.20 18.01 5.34
N HIS A 231 -3.97 18.71 4.55
CA HIS A 231 -4.15 20.14 4.79
C HIS A 231 -4.78 20.31 6.15
N GLN A 232 -4.07 21.03 6.97
CA GLN A 232 -4.59 21.60 8.20
C GLN A 232 -5.69 22.61 7.85
#